data_393f4ae4e7e7e0170f0d0b12f11285a6
#
_entry.id   393f4ae4e7e7e0170f0d0b12f11285a6
#
_cell.length_a   1.000
_cell.length_b   1.000
_cell.length_c   1.000
_cell.angle_alpha   90.00
_cell.angle_beta   90.00
_cell.angle_gamma   90.00
#
_symmetry.space_group_name_H-M   'P 1'
#
loop_
_entity.id
_entity.type
_entity.pdbx_description
1 polymer ?
#
loop_
_entity_poly.entity_id
_entity_poly.type
_entity_poly.pdbx_seq_one_letter_code
_entity_poly.pdbx_strand_id
1 'polypeptide(L)'
;MKYIAIFCCLLSVSAAAQTDYARVSQLSDKIESKVIAWRRDIHQNPELGNRETRTAALVAKHLQSLGLEVKTGVATTGVVAVLKGGKPGPVVALRADMDALPVIERGNLPFASKVKTQYNGREVSVMHACGHDTHVAILMGVAEVLAGMKNDIKGTVKFIFQPAEEGVPLGEKGGAEQMVKEGVMENPKVDAVFGLHIDSQLETGKITYRPGGTMASVNDMKIVVKGKQAHGAAPWSSVDPIVVSAQIINNLQTIVSRNLNVTENAGIVTIGSIHGGVRSNIIPEEVEMIGTIRALTVEDEKLIISRVRQIATKTAEAAGATVVINIPFESHYPVTYNDPALTARMLPTLQRTAGVENTVLAPPETGSEDFSFFQEKAPGLYVFLGGSPKGKIAKDQPSHHTPDFFIDESGLTLGVKALINLTLDYMSVQTPVKK
;
A
#
# COMPACT_ATOMS: atom_id res chain seq x y z
N MET A 1 5.19 26.55 70.40
CA MET A 1 5.63 26.94 69.06
C MET A 1 5.71 25.67 68.21
N LYS A 2 4.77 25.47 67.30
CA LYS A 2 4.76 24.31 66.39
C LYS A 2 5.28 24.82 65.03
N TYR A 3 6.39 24.24 64.54
CA TYR A 3 6.95 24.51 63.22
C TYR A 3 6.22 23.65 62.20
N ILE A 4 5.51 24.28 61.25
CA ILE A 4 4.98 23.60 60.06
C ILE A 4 6.05 23.70 58.99
N ALA A 5 6.62 22.54 58.63
CA ALA A 5 7.51 22.42 57.46
C ALA A 5 6.65 22.30 56.19
N ILE A 6 6.69 23.31 55.34
CA ILE A 6 6.07 23.28 54.00
C ILE A 6 7.04 22.52 53.08
N PHE A 7 6.63 21.32 52.64
CA PHE A 7 7.34 20.54 51.63
C PHE A 7 6.92 21.03 50.23
N CYS A 8 7.74 21.87 49.60
CA CYS A 8 7.54 22.24 48.21
C CYS A 8 7.94 21.07 47.30
N CYS A 9 6.97 20.29 46.81
CA CYS A 9 7.20 19.37 45.68
C CYS A 9 7.43 20.15 44.39
N LEU A 10 8.66 20.28 43.97
CA LEU A 10 9.02 20.74 42.65
C LEU A 10 8.64 19.62 41.66
N LEU A 11 7.50 19.79 41.00
CA LEU A 11 7.12 19.04 39.80
C LEU A 11 8.05 19.49 38.70
N SER A 12 9.10 18.73 38.43
CA SER A 12 9.90 18.87 37.21
C SER A 12 9.07 18.40 36.03
N VAL A 13 8.38 19.33 35.37
CA VAL A 13 7.81 19.10 34.06
C VAL A 13 8.98 18.97 33.10
N SER A 14 9.33 17.74 32.72
CA SER A 14 10.24 17.48 31.62
C SER A 14 9.60 18.04 30.35
N ALA A 15 10.05 19.21 29.90
CA ALA A 15 9.69 19.73 28.58
C ALA A 15 10.17 18.70 27.53
N ALA A 16 9.26 17.94 26.97
CA ALA A 16 9.55 17.13 25.78
C ALA A 16 10.06 18.11 24.70
N ALA A 17 11.24 17.85 24.15
CA ALA A 17 11.78 18.68 23.09
C ALA A 17 10.80 18.61 21.91
N GLN A 18 10.14 19.72 21.64
CA GLN A 18 9.21 19.86 20.51
C GLN A 18 10.00 19.76 19.20
N THR A 19 9.43 19.09 18.18
CA THR A 19 10.02 19.05 16.84
C THR A 19 10.23 20.47 16.30
N ASP A 20 11.43 20.73 15.79
CA ASP A 20 11.73 22.03 15.15
C ASP A 20 11.24 22.01 13.70
N TYR A 21 9.96 22.29 13.52
CA TYR A 21 9.30 22.34 12.22
C TYR A 21 9.93 23.35 11.25
N ALA A 22 10.42 24.47 11.76
CA ALA A 22 11.06 25.50 10.95
C ALA A 22 12.37 24.99 10.34
N ARG A 23 13.17 24.30 11.14
CA ARG A 23 14.42 23.66 10.69
C ARG A 23 14.13 22.55 9.69
N VAL A 24 13.15 21.69 9.95
CA VAL A 24 12.72 20.64 9.02
C VAL A 24 12.29 21.25 7.69
N SER A 25 11.44 22.30 7.74
CA SER A 25 11.02 22.99 6.52
C SER A 25 12.21 23.54 5.73
N GLN A 26 13.11 24.28 6.38
CA GLN A 26 14.28 24.87 5.73
C GLN A 26 15.19 23.79 5.08
N LEU A 27 15.42 22.67 5.76
CA LEU A 27 16.26 21.59 5.23
C LEU A 27 15.57 20.87 4.06
N SER A 28 14.28 20.64 4.14
CA SER A 28 13.50 20.03 3.07
C SER A 28 13.45 20.93 1.82
N ASP A 29 13.25 22.25 1.99
CA ASP A 29 13.25 23.20 0.88
C ASP A 29 14.61 23.25 0.16
N LYS A 30 15.72 23.10 0.88
CA LYS A 30 17.08 23.07 0.30
C LYS A 30 17.34 21.87 -0.61
N ILE A 31 16.64 20.78 -0.42
CA ILE A 31 16.83 19.57 -1.23
C ILE A 31 15.75 19.36 -2.30
N GLU A 32 14.77 20.27 -2.43
CA GLU A 32 13.66 20.17 -3.39
C GLU A 32 14.16 19.85 -4.80
N SER A 33 15.15 20.61 -5.30
CA SER A 33 15.69 20.40 -6.64
C SER A 33 16.32 19.02 -6.83
N LYS A 34 16.91 18.43 -5.77
CA LYS A 34 17.45 17.07 -5.81
C LYS A 34 16.31 16.03 -5.87
N VAL A 35 15.25 16.21 -5.05
CA VAL A 35 14.08 15.33 -5.03
C VAL A 35 13.43 15.29 -6.41
N ILE A 36 13.23 16.45 -7.03
CA ILE A 36 12.72 16.56 -8.40
C ILE A 36 13.67 15.87 -9.41
N ALA A 37 14.96 16.07 -9.29
CA ALA A 37 15.93 15.45 -10.18
C ALA A 37 15.93 13.91 -10.06
N TRP A 38 15.89 13.36 -8.85
CA TRP A 38 15.78 11.91 -8.63
C TRP A 38 14.48 11.36 -9.18
N ARG A 39 13.35 12.02 -8.93
CA ARG A 39 12.06 11.63 -9.48
C ARG A 39 12.10 11.54 -11.00
N ARG A 40 12.61 12.57 -11.67
CA ARG A 40 12.70 12.61 -13.14
C ARG A 40 13.63 11.55 -13.71
N ASP A 41 14.77 11.31 -13.05
CA ASP A 41 15.71 10.28 -13.46
C ASP A 41 15.09 8.87 -13.34
N ILE A 42 14.37 8.58 -12.25
CA ILE A 42 13.67 7.30 -12.06
C ILE A 42 12.52 7.18 -13.06
N HIS A 43 11.73 8.23 -13.26
CA HIS A 43 10.62 8.25 -14.22
C HIS A 43 11.07 7.96 -15.66
N GLN A 44 12.22 8.50 -16.05
CA GLN A 44 12.77 8.30 -17.38
C GLN A 44 13.32 6.88 -17.60
N ASN A 45 13.62 6.17 -16.52
CA ASN A 45 14.24 4.84 -16.54
C ASN A 45 13.44 3.84 -15.67
N PRO A 46 12.13 3.65 -15.93
CA PRO A 46 11.27 2.83 -15.11
C PRO A 46 11.59 1.35 -15.27
N GLU A 47 11.42 0.60 -14.18
CA GLU A 47 11.67 -0.84 -14.11
C GLU A 47 10.44 -1.55 -13.52
N LEU A 48 10.05 -2.70 -14.09
CA LEU A 48 8.92 -3.49 -13.61
C LEU A 48 9.28 -4.20 -12.28
N GLY A 49 8.26 -4.67 -11.58
CA GLY A 49 8.40 -5.40 -10.33
C GLY A 49 9.41 -6.55 -10.40
N ASN A 50 10.24 -6.67 -9.38
CA ASN A 50 11.40 -7.55 -9.29
C ASN A 50 12.51 -7.31 -10.34
N ARG A 51 12.45 -6.19 -11.06
CA ARG A 51 13.46 -5.78 -12.07
C ARG A 51 14.06 -4.40 -11.76
N GLU A 52 13.76 -3.81 -10.60
CA GLU A 52 14.14 -2.46 -10.16
C GLU A 52 15.64 -2.37 -9.80
N THR A 53 16.49 -2.99 -10.61
CA THR A 53 17.94 -3.14 -10.32
C THR A 53 18.69 -1.82 -10.37
N ARG A 54 18.37 -0.95 -11.35
CA ARG A 54 18.95 0.38 -11.50
C ARG A 54 18.47 1.30 -10.38
N THR A 55 17.17 1.31 -10.13
CA THR A 55 16.55 2.11 -9.08
C THR A 55 17.09 1.71 -7.70
N ALA A 56 17.17 0.42 -7.41
CA ALA A 56 17.75 -0.11 -6.18
C ALA A 56 19.24 0.30 -6.02
N ALA A 57 20.02 0.25 -7.10
CA ALA A 57 21.43 0.68 -7.07
C ALA A 57 21.56 2.18 -6.83
N LEU A 58 20.72 3.03 -7.44
CA LEU A 58 20.66 4.47 -7.20
C LEU A 58 20.37 4.78 -5.73
N VAL A 59 19.34 4.15 -5.18
CA VAL A 59 18.93 4.27 -3.78
C VAL A 59 20.04 3.82 -2.84
N ALA A 60 20.58 2.63 -3.04
CA ALA A 60 21.65 2.08 -2.19
C ALA A 60 22.88 2.98 -2.17
N LYS A 61 23.33 3.47 -3.34
CA LYS A 61 24.46 4.39 -3.47
C LYS A 61 24.20 5.70 -2.70
N HIS A 62 23.00 6.27 -2.81
CA HIS A 62 22.62 7.48 -2.08
C HIS A 62 22.69 7.24 -0.57
N LEU A 63 22.04 6.21 -0.06
CA LEU A 63 21.98 5.90 1.37
C LEU A 63 23.37 5.59 1.95
N GLN A 64 24.23 4.88 1.20
CA GLN A 64 25.62 4.63 1.56
C GLN A 64 26.43 5.93 1.65
N SER A 65 26.21 6.88 0.73
CA SER A 65 26.88 8.19 0.76
C SER A 65 26.52 9.02 1.98
N LEU A 66 25.37 8.77 2.59
CA LEU A 66 24.92 9.37 3.86
C LEU A 66 25.51 8.66 5.10
N GLY A 67 26.30 7.61 4.92
CA GLY A 67 26.89 6.81 6.01
C GLY A 67 25.89 5.90 6.72
N LEU A 68 24.81 5.49 6.05
CA LEU A 68 23.84 4.54 6.60
C LEU A 68 24.32 3.10 6.42
N GLU A 69 23.86 2.22 7.31
CA GLU A 69 23.98 0.77 7.14
C GLU A 69 22.93 0.30 6.13
N VAL A 70 23.35 -0.20 4.96
CA VAL A 70 22.48 -0.52 3.82
C VAL A 70 22.54 -2.01 3.50
N LYS A 71 21.38 -2.65 3.40
CA LYS A 71 21.18 -4.01 2.90
C LYS A 71 20.42 -3.96 1.58
N THR A 72 20.96 -4.59 0.54
CA THR A 72 20.35 -4.71 -0.80
C THR A 72 19.90 -6.14 -1.06
N GLY A 73 19.09 -6.34 -2.11
CA GLY A 73 18.62 -7.67 -2.51
C GLY A 73 17.58 -8.26 -1.56
N VAL A 74 16.87 -7.43 -0.80
CA VAL A 74 15.77 -7.87 0.07
C VAL A 74 14.53 -8.05 -0.81
N ALA A 75 13.88 -9.18 -0.72
CA ALA A 75 12.75 -9.54 -1.59
C ALA A 75 13.07 -9.29 -3.08
N THR A 76 14.24 -9.72 -3.53
CA THR A 76 14.82 -9.62 -4.87
C THR A 76 15.59 -8.31 -5.12
N THR A 77 14.95 -7.16 -5.22
CA THR A 77 15.59 -5.88 -5.55
C THR A 77 15.46 -4.83 -4.45
N GLY A 78 14.73 -5.11 -3.38
CA GLY A 78 14.51 -4.17 -2.29
C GLY A 78 15.78 -3.72 -1.57
N VAL A 79 15.72 -2.50 -1.03
CA VAL A 79 16.81 -1.87 -0.27
C VAL A 79 16.30 -1.46 1.10
N VAL A 80 17.05 -1.82 2.13
CA VAL A 80 16.75 -1.42 3.52
C VAL A 80 17.95 -0.71 4.10
N ALA A 81 17.72 0.44 4.74
CA ALA A 81 18.77 1.15 5.45
C ALA A 81 18.35 1.51 6.88
N VAL A 82 19.36 1.63 7.75
CA VAL A 82 19.16 1.93 9.16
C VAL A 82 19.97 3.17 9.55
N LEU A 83 19.26 4.18 10.07
CA LEU A 83 19.85 5.37 10.69
C LEU A 83 19.65 5.29 12.21
N LYS A 84 20.73 5.01 12.94
CA LYS A 84 20.74 5.06 14.40
C LYS A 84 20.89 6.50 14.86
N GLY A 85 19.89 7.04 15.55
CA GLY A 85 19.92 8.40 16.10
C GLY A 85 20.91 8.56 17.24
N GLY A 86 21.19 9.81 17.63
CA GLY A 86 22.11 10.16 18.69
C GLY A 86 21.59 9.87 20.12
N LYS A 87 20.31 9.55 20.28
CA LYS A 87 19.66 9.31 21.57
C LYS A 87 18.82 8.03 21.50
N PRO A 88 18.72 7.26 22.62
CA PRO A 88 17.84 6.10 22.64
C PRO A 88 16.37 6.48 22.44
N GLY A 89 15.61 5.59 21.80
CA GLY A 89 14.18 5.80 21.52
C GLY A 89 13.60 4.68 20.67
N PRO A 90 12.37 4.86 20.17
CA PRO A 90 11.67 3.86 19.37
C PRO A 90 12.29 3.70 17.96
N VAL A 91 11.86 2.63 17.29
CA VAL A 91 12.21 2.34 15.92
C VAL A 91 11.03 2.69 15.01
N VAL A 92 11.23 3.62 14.10
CA VAL A 92 10.24 4.02 13.10
C VAL A 92 10.69 3.54 11.73
N ALA A 93 9.80 2.86 11.00
CA ALA A 93 10.02 2.51 9.61
C ALA A 93 9.31 3.49 8.68
N LEU A 94 9.96 3.81 7.56
CA LEU A 94 9.42 4.60 6.45
C LEU A 94 9.51 3.79 5.17
N ARG A 95 8.44 3.74 4.38
CA ARG A 95 8.38 2.91 3.17
C ARG A 95 8.14 3.75 1.92
N ALA A 96 8.81 3.37 0.86
CA ALA A 96 8.50 3.72 -0.53
C ALA A 96 8.61 2.48 -1.42
N ASP A 97 7.65 2.29 -2.30
CA ASP A 97 7.69 1.32 -3.39
C ASP A 97 8.53 1.83 -4.56
N MET A 98 9.03 0.92 -5.43
CA MET A 98 10.00 1.29 -6.46
C MET A 98 9.58 0.90 -7.88
N ASP A 99 8.62 0.02 -8.03
CA ASP A 99 8.28 -0.59 -9.31
C ASP A 99 7.42 0.30 -10.20
N ALA A 100 7.50 0.04 -11.50
CA ALA A 100 6.72 0.67 -12.55
C ALA A 100 5.79 -0.35 -13.23
N LEU A 101 4.92 0.15 -14.11
CA LEU A 101 3.86 -0.62 -14.76
C LEU A 101 4.13 -0.84 -16.26
N PRO A 102 3.57 -1.92 -16.85
CA PRO A 102 3.63 -2.16 -18.29
C PRO A 102 2.65 -1.27 -19.05
N VAL A 103 2.83 0.04 -18.94
CA VAL A 103 1.99 1.10 -19.53
C VAL A 103 2.81 1.91 -20.52
N ILE A 104 2.21 2.29 -21.66
CA ILE A 104 2.83 3.22 -22.61
C ILE A 104 2.59 4.66 -22.17
N GLU A 105 3.66 5.45 -22.05
CA GLU A 105 3.52 6.87 -21.74
C GLU A 105 3.16 7.68 -23.00
N ARG A 106 2.11 8.48 -22.93
CA ARG A 106 1.66 9.37 -24.02
C ARG A 106 1.99 10.84 -23.79
N GLY A 107 2.45 11.19 -22.60
CA GLY A 107 2.82 12.56 -22.24
C GLY A 107 4.02 13.11 -23.02
N ASN A 108 4.16 14.44 -23.04
CA ASN A 108 5.27 15.15 -23.71
C ASN A 108 6.27 15.69 -22.67
N LEU A 109 6.49 14.98 -21.57
CA LEU A 109 7.45 15.39 -20.56
C LEU A 109 8.89 15.26 -21.12
N PRO A 110 9.80 16.20 -20.82
CA PRO A 110 11.21 16.11 -21.24
C PRO A 110 11.91 14.83 -20.75
N PHE A 111 11.41 14.23 -19.68
CA PHE A 111 11.89 13.00 -19.06
C PHE A 111 10.90 11.82 -19.22
N ALA A 112 9.99 11.90 -20.21
CA ALA A 112 9.07 10.80 -20.49
C ALA A 112 9.81 9.50 -20.79
N SER A 113 9.27 8.39 -20.30
CA SER A 113 9.83 7.06 -20.54
C SER A 113 9.80 6.65 -22.01
N LYS A 114 10.89 6.06 -22.48
CA LYS A 114 10.99 5.38 -23.78
C LYS A 114 11.37 3.90 -23.58
N VAL A 115 11.33 3.41 -22.33
CA VAL A 115 11.74 2.07 -21.96
C VAL A 115 10.75 1.05 -22.51
N LYS A 116 11.29 -0.03 -23.07
CA LYS A 116 10.56 -1.24 -23.44
C LYS A 116 11.27 -2.45 -22.86
N THR A 117 10.49 -3.44 -22.48
CA THR A 117 11.01 -4.70 -21.91
C THR A 117 10.11 -5.88 -22.23
N GLN A 118 10.59 -7.08 -21.91
CA GLN A 118 9.77 -8.29 -21.98
C GLN A 118 8.96 -8.47 -20.69
N TYR A 119 7.66 -8.66 -20.83
CA TYR A 119 6.76 -8.97 -19.72
C TYR A 119 5.76 -10.05 -20.15
N ASN A 120 5.74 -11.18 -19.43
CA ASN A 120 4.89 -12.34 -19.75
C ASN A 120 4.94 -12.77 -21.21
N GLY A 121 6.15 -12.80 -21.78
CA GLY A 121 6.40 -13.25 -23.17
C GLY A 121 6.05 -12.22 -24.26
N ARG A 122 5.79 -10.96 -23.90
CA ARG A 122 5.47 -9.88 -24.86
C ARG A 122 6.36 -8.66 -24.59
N GLU A 123 6.71 -7.92 -25.65
CA GLU A 123 7.32 -6.61 -25.51
C GLU A 123 6.26 -5.60 -25.06
N VAL A 124 6.55 -4.87 -23.98
CA VAL A 124 5.70 -3.82 -23.43
C VAL A 124 6.50 -2.55 -23.21
N SER A 125 5.85 -1.40 -23.31
CA SER A 125 6.40 -0.13 -22.81
C SER A 125 6.27 -0.09 -21.29
N VAL A 126 7.14 0.64 -20.63
CA VAL A 126 7.14 0.77 -19.16
C VAL A 126 7.03 2.22 -18.75
N MET A 127 6.21 2.52 -17.76
CA MET A 127 5.99 3.85 -17.22
C MET A 127 5.74 3.79 -15.71
N HIS A 128 6.25 4.75 -14.95
CA HIS A 128 5.76 5.01 -13.59
C HIS A 128 4.36 5.65 -13.65
N ALA A 129 3.36 4.84 -13.93
CA ALA A 129 1.97 5.28 -14.05
C ALA A 129 1.19 5.20 -12.72
N CYS A 130 1.87 4.87 -11.62
CA CYS A 130 1.34 4.93 -10.25
C CYS A 130 2.04 5.97 -9.37
N GLY A 131 3.20 6.49 -9.79
CA GLY A 131 3.90 7.57 -9.09
C GLY A 131 4.94 7.09 -8.07
N HIS A 132 5.35 5.83 -8.11
CA HIS A 132 6.36 5.27 -7.21
C HIS A 132 7.73 5.95 -7.35
N ASP A 133 8.04 6.50 -8.52
CA ASP A 133 9.18 7.39 -8.74
C ASP A 133 9.19 8.60 -7.77
N THR A 134 8.00 9.12 -7.43
CA THR A 134 7.85 10.21 -6.44
C THR A 134 8.07 9.71 -5.03
N HIS A 135 7.58 8.51 -4.70
CA HIS A 135 7.74 7.91 -3.36
C HIS A 135 9.21 7.64 -3.06
N VAL A 136 9.94 7.04 -4.02
CA VAL A 136 11.39 6.82 -3.91
C VAL A 136 12.13 8.13 -3.71
N ALA A 137 11.85 9.13 -4.54
CA ALA A 137 12.54 10.43 -4.47
C ALA A 137 12.26 11.16 -3.14
N ILE A 138 11.01 11.13 -2.66
CA ILE A 138 10.63 11.68 -1.35
C ILE A 138 11.42 10.97 -0.24
N LEU A 139 11.44 9.63 -0.22
CA LEU A 139 12.11 8.89 0.86
C LEU A 139 13.63 9.03 0.81
N MET A 140 14.24 9.17 -0.37
CA MET A 140 15.66 9.56 -0.50
C MET A 140 15.92 10.93 0.12
N GLY A 141 15.03 11.90 -0.12
CA GLY A 141 15.11 13.23 0.50
C GLY A 141 14.95 13.19 2.02
N VAL A 142 14.00 12.40 2.51
CA VAL A 142 13.83 12.17 3.96
C VAL A 142 15.10 11.60 4.59
N ALA A 143 15.73 10.63 3.93
CA ALA A 143 16.97 10.02 4.41
C ALA A 143 18.11 11.05 4.48
N GLU A 144 18.25 11.92 3.47
CA GLU A 144 19.28 12.97 3.45
C GLU A 144 19.10 13.97 4.60
N VAL A 145 17.87 14.45 4.81
CA VAL A 145 17.58 15.42 5.88
C VAL A 145 17.80 14.78 7.26
N LEU A 146 17.23 13.59 7.50
CA LEU A 146 17.37 12.91 8.79
C LEU A 146 18.83 12.52 9.09
N ALA A 147 19.61 12.10 8.10
CA ALA A 147 21.03 11.83 8.28
C ALA A 147 21.80 13.10 8.74
N GLY A 148 21.46 14.27 8.16
CA GLY A 148 22.01 15.56 8.60
C GLY A 148 21.57 15.99 10.01
N MET A 149 20.50 15.41 10.54
CA MET A 149 19.96 15.67 11.88
C MET A 149 20.22 14.51 12.87
N LYS A 150 21.04 13.53 12.52
CA LYS A 150 21.27 12.28 13.25
C LYS A 150 21.41 12.45 14.76
N ASN A 151 22.20 13.45 15.20
CA ASN A 151 22.48 13.67 16.64
C ASN A 151 21.26 14.12 17.44
N ASP A 152 20.25 14.69 16.79
CA ASP A 152 19.01 15.18 17.41
C ASP A 152 17.93 14.11 17.49
N ILE A 153 18.04 13.04 16.68
CA ILE A 153 17.05 11.96 16.57
C ILE A 153 17.07 11.08 17.83
N LYS A 154 15.89 10.84 18.39
CA LYS A 154 15.65 9.89 19.49
C LYS A 154 15.15 8.57 18.92
N GLY A 155 16.00 7.54 18.88
CA GLY A 155 15.64 6.22 18.35
C GLY A 155 16.32 5.89 17.04
N THR A 156 15.68 5.05 16.27
CA THR A 156 16.23 4.52 14.99
C THR A 156 15.21 4.70 13.88
N VAL A 157 15.66 5.13 12.71
CA VAL A 157 14.84 5.19 11.49
C VAL A 157 15.27 4.05 10.57
N LYS A 158 14.30 3.25 10.13
CA LYS A 158 14.49 2.22 9.11
C LYS A 158 13.84 2.68 7.82
N PHE A 159 14.62 2.82 6.76
CA PHE A 159 14.16 3.15 5.42
C PHE A 159 13.95 1.86 4.64
N ILE A 160 12.75 1.69 4.08
CA ILE A 160 12.34 0.50 3.32
C ILE A 160 12.01 0.96 1.91
N PHE A 161 12.84 0.61 0.94
CA PHE A 161 12.56 0.79 -0.47
C PHE A 161 12.14 -0.57 -1.02
N GLN A 162 10.86 -0.69 -1.28
CA GLN A 162 10.19 -1.95 -1.54
C GLN A 162 10.07 -2.21 -3.04
N PRO A 163 10.35 -3.45 -3.52
CA PRO A 163 10.08 -3.86 -4.89
C PRO A 163 8.65 -4.37 -5.06
N ALA A 164 8.17 -4.41 -6.31
CA ALA A 164 7.04 -5.20 -6.78
C ALA A 164 5.73 -5.04 -5.96
N GLU A 165 5.33 -3.79 -5.68
CA GLU A 165 4.04 -3.47 -5.06
C GLU A 165 2.87 -3.82 -5.99
N GLU A 166 2.99 -3.51 -7.27
CA GLU A 166 1.99 -3.74 -8.33
C GLU A 166 1.86 -5.23 -8.74
N GLY A 167 2.61 -6.08 -8.06
CA GLY A 167 2.65 -7.51 -8.27
C GLY A 167 3.96 -8.03 -8.83
N VAL A 168 4.19 -9.30 -8.58
CA VAL A 168 5.41 -10.00 -9.01
C VAL A 168 5.20 -10.69 -10.37
N PRO A 169 6.25 -10.87 -11.17
CA PRO A 169 6.19 -11.74 -12.35
C PRO A 169 5.72 -13.15 -11.98
N LEU A 170 5.01 -13.79 -12.90
CA LEU A 170 4.41 -15.11 -12.68
C LEU A 170 5.43 -16.14 -12.17
N GLY A 171 5.12 -16.76 -11.03
CA GLY A 171 5.97 -17.78 -10.38
C GLY A 171 7.10 -17.21 -9.52
N GLU A 172 7.24 -15.89 -9.39
CA GLU A 172 8.22 -15.24 -8.52
C GLU A 172 7.62 -14.88 -7.16
N LYS A 173 8.50 -14.49 -6.22
CA LYS A 173 8.13 -13.93 -4.91
C LYS A 173 8.70 -12.53 -4.82
N GLY A 174 8.02 -11.62 -4.12
CA GLY A 174 8.44 -10.23 -3.97
C GLY A 174 7.47 -9.44 -3.10
N GLY A 175 7.49 -8.12 -3.24
CA GLY A 175 6.60 -7.21 -2.54
C GLY A 175 6.82 -7.14 -1.04
N ALA A 176 5.91 -6.47 -0.34
CA ALA A 176 5.98 -6.29 1.11
C ALA A 176 5.89 -7.62 1.86
N GLU A 177 5.08 -8.57 1.40
CA GLU A 177 4.93 -9.88 2.03
C GLU A 177 6.28 -10.60 2.14
N GLN A 178 7.05 -10.61 1.03
CA GLN A 178 8.37 -11.24 1.02
C GLN A 178 9.36 -10.48 1.90
N MET A 179 9.35 -9.13 1.89
CA MET A 179 10.18 -8.32 2.78
C MET A 179 9.91 -8.61 4.26
N VAL A 180 8.63 -8.77 4.63
CA VAL A 180 8.24 -9.14 6.00
C VAL A 180 8.72 -10.55 6.35
N LYS A 181 8.59 -11.53 5.44
CA LYS A 181 9.11 -12.89 5.63
C LYS A 181 10.63 -12.91 5.81
N GLU A 182 11.35 -12.00 5.17
CA GLU A 182 12.80 -11.84 5.32
C GLU A 182 13.21 -11.03 6.56
N GLY A 183 12.25 -10.67 7.40
CA GLY A 183 12.48 -10.04 8.71
C GLY A 183 12.73 -8.54 8.67
N VAL A 184 12.28 -7.83 7.64
CA VAL A 184 12.49 -6.37 7.52
C VAL A 184 11.89 -5.60 8.70
N MET A 185 10.81 -6.09 9.31
CA MET A 185 10.18 -5.47 10.48
C MET A 185 10.85 -5.84 11.82
N GLU A 186 11.80 -6.75 11.79
CA GLU A 186 12.62 -7.17 12.94
C GLU A 186 14.03 -6.53 12.84
N ASN A 187 14.86 -6.70 13.80
CA ASN A 187 16.27 -6.33 13.89
C ASN A 187 16.73 -5.00 13.24
N PRO A 188 16.42 -3.84 13.84
CA PRO A 188 15.64 -3.65 15.06
C PRO A 188 14.15 -3.82 14.83
N LYS A 189 13.41 -4.29 15.83
CA LYS A 189 11.95 -4.42 15.76
C LYS A 189 11.31 -3.06 15.60
N VAL A 190 10.42 -2.93 14.64
CA VAL A 190 9.72 -1.68 14.32
C VAL A 190 8.57 -1.44 15.29
N ASP A 191 8.49 -0.22 15.83
CA ASP A 191 7.42 0.22 16.75
C ASP A 191 6.27 0.92 16.02
N ALA A 192 6.55 1.58 14.89
CA ALA A 192 5.56 2.18 14.01
C ALA A 192 6.08 2.27 12.58
N VAL A 193 5.18 2.18 11.59
CA VAL A 193 5.50 2.32 10.18
C VAL A 193 4.67 3.41 9.52
N PHE A 194 5.33 4.29 8.73
CA PHE A 194 4.69 5.32 7.94
C PHE A 194 4.97 5.13 6.46
N GLY A 195 3.96 5.40 5.65
CA GLY A 195 4.05 5.45 4.20
C GLY A 195 3.16 6.54 3.64
N LEU A 196 3.40 6.90 2.40
CA LEU A 196 2.53 7.78 1.64
C LEU A 196 2.35 7.27 0.21
N HIS A 197 1.23 7.60 -0.40
CA HIS A 197 1.00 7.47 -1.82
C HIS A 197 0.70 8.83 -2.45
N ILE A 198 1.30 9.12 -3.59
CA ILE A 198 0.92 10.30 -4.37
C ILE A 198 -0.43 10.04 -5.04
N ASP A 199 -1.31 11.04 -5.08
CA ASP A 199 -2.62 10.94 -5.71
C ASP A 199 -2.76 11.99 -6.81
N SER A 200 -2.84 11.54 -8.06
CA SER A 200 -3.01 12.41 -9.24
C SER A 200 -4.35 13.15 -9.27
N GLN A 201 -5.31 12.72 -8.46
CA GLN A 201 -6.64 13.30 -8.34
C GLN A 201 -6.89 14.02 -7.03
N LEU A 202 -5.83 14.28 -6.25
CA LEU A 202 -5.82 15.15 -5.09
C LEU A 202 -4.97 16.39 -5.38
N GLU A 203 -5.47 17.59 -5.06
CA GLU A 203 -4.76 18.84 -5.33
C GLU A 203 -3.45 18.94 -4.53
N THR A 204 -2.38 19.36 -5.18
CA THR A 204 -1.07 19.63 -4.59
C THR A 204 -1.15 20.54 -3.39
N GLY A 205 -0.45 20.18 -2.31
CA GLY A 205 -0.48 20.87 -1.03
C GLY A 205 -1.46 20.28 -0.02
N LYS A 206 -2.28 19.29 -0.42
CA LYS A 206 -3.18 18.55 0.46
C LYS A 206 -2.61 17.20 0.86
N ILE A 207 -3.00 16.75 2.04
CA ILE A 207 -2.78 15.38 2.53
C ILE A 207 -4.14 14.83 2.94
N THR A 208 -4.49 13.64 2.47
CA THR A 208 -5.65 12.93 2.98
C THR A 208 -5.25 11.79 3.88
N TYR A 209 -6.10 11.50 4.86
CA TYR A 209 -5.91 10.42 5.83
C TYR A 209 -7.24 9.76 6.18
N ARG A 210 -7.17 8.54 6.69
CA ARG A 210 -8.33 7.85 7.24
C ARG A 210 -7.89 6.91 8.36
N PRO A 211 -8.50 6.94 9.57
CA PRO A 211 -8.31 5.90 10.57
C PRO A 211 -9.09 4.64 10.20
N GLY A 212 -8.58 3.48 10.53
CA GLY A 212 -9.20 2.20 10.19
C GLY A 212 -8.91 1.75 8.76
N GLY A 213 -9.82 1.00 8.16
CA GLY A 213 -9.68 0.53 6.78
C GLY A 213 -9.61 1.68 5.80
N THR A 214 -8.43 1.86 5.21
CA THR A 214 -8.12 2.95 4.27
C THR A 214 -8.23 2.46 2.83
N MET A 215 -7.62 1.31 2.53
CA MET A 215 -7.76 0.61 1.25
C MET A 215 -8.18 -0.84 1.50
N ALA A 216 -8.92 -1.42 0.55
CA ALA A 216 -9.49 -2.74 0.73
C ALA A 216 -8.44 -3.86 0.66
N SER A 217 -8.73 -4.98 1.33
CA SER A 217 -8.05 -6.24 1.03
C SER A 217 -8.35 -6.70 -0.40
N VAL A 218 -7.47 -7.52 -0.94
CA VAL A 218 -7.75 -8.29 -2.15
C VAL A 218 -7.52 -9.78 -1.90
N ASN A 219 -8.48 -10.59 -2.32
CA ASN A 219 -8.32 -12.03 -2.46
C ASN A 219 -8.84 -12.44 -3.83
N ASP A 220 -7.96 -12.91 -4.67
CA ASP A 220 -8.40 -13.58 -5.90
C ASP A 220 -8.99 -14.93 -5.57
N MET A 221 -10.05 -15.31 -6.26
CA MET A 221 -10.71 -16.58 -6.05
C MET A 221 -10.87 -17.35 -7.36
N LYS A 222 -10.72 -18.66 -7.25
CA LYS A 222 -11.01 -19.62 -8.32
C LYS A 222 -12.00 -20.66 -7.80
N ILE A 223 -13.12 -20.83 -8.52
CA ILE A 223 -14.15 -21.83 -8.23
C ILE A 223 -14.30 -22.72 -9.45
N VAL A 224 -14.07 -24.01 -9.29
CA VAL A 224 -14.32 -25.01 -10.33
C VAL A 224 -15.53 -25.83 -9.93
N VAL A 225 -16.61 -25.72 -10.70
CA VAL A 225 -17.83 -26.52 -10.52
C VAL A 225 -17.68 -27.80 -11.36
N LYS A 226 -17.76 -28.95 -10.73
CA LYS A 226 -17.67 -30.25 -11.38
C LYS A 226 -19.05 -30.91 -11.42
N GLY A 227 -19.48 -31.22 -12.63
CA GLY A 227 -20.76 -31.88 -12.91
C GLY A 227 -20.56 -33.23 -13.57
N LYS A 228 -21.46 -33.58 -14.47
CA LYS A 228 -21.43 -34.80 -15.27
C LYS A 228 -21.82 -34.47 -16.71
N GLN A 229 -20.89 -34.73 -17.63
CA GLN A 229 -21.07 -34.50 -19.06
C GLN A 229 -22.20 -35.35 -19.64
N ALA A 230 -22.96 -34.79 -20.58
CA ALA A 230 -23.98 -35.52 -21.34
C ALA A 230 -24.33 -34.79 -22.65
N HIS A 231 -25.15 -35.46 -23.49
CA HIS A 231 -25.72 -34.87 -24.67
C HIS A 231 -26.71 -33.74 -24.28
N GLY A 232 -26.62 -32.55 -24.87
CA GLY A 232 -27.47 -31.39 -24.53
C GLY A 232 -28.98 -31.64 -24.68
N ALA A 233 -29.41 -32.62 -25.50
CA ALA A 233 -30.80 -33.02 -25.62
C ALA A 233 -31.25 -34.04 -24.57
N ALA A 234 -30.35 -34.52 -23.69
CA ALA A 234 -30.66 -35.47 -22.60
C ALA A 234 -30.15 -34.96 -21.25
N PRO A 235 -30.56 -33.75 -20.81
CA PRO A 235 -30.00 -33.12 -19.59
C PRO A 235 -30.31 -33.91 -18.31
N TRP A 236 -31.36 -34.73 -18.29
CA TRP A 236 -31.72 -35.59 -17.15
C TRP A 236 -30.68 -36.68 -16.86
N SER A 237 -29.73 -36.96 -17.77
CA SER A 237 -28.65 -37.90 -17.57
C SER A 237 -27.36 -37.25 -17.09
N SER A 238 -27.38 -35.93 -16.90
CA SER A 238 -26.24 -35.08 -16.53
C SER A 238 -26.34 -34.49 -15.12
N VAL A 239 -25.27 -33.82 -14.73
CA VAL A 239 -25.28 -32.75 -13.73
C VAL A 239 -24.67 -31.54 -14.39
N ASP A 240 -25.46 -30.54 -14.75
CA ASP A 240 -25.05 -29.42 -15.59
C ASP A 240 -24.27 -28.36 -14.80
N PRO A 241 -22.94 -28.28 -14.95
CA PRO A 241 -22.14 -27.32 -14.18
C PRO A 241 -22.31 -25.89 -14.67
N ILE A 242 -22.83 -25.63 -15.88
CA ILE A 242 -23.13 -24.30 -16.37
C ILE A 242 -24.32 -23.70 -15.60
N VAL A 243 -25.40 -24.47 -15.45
CA VAL A 243 -26.59 -24.04 -14.70
C VAL A 243 -26.24 -23.84 -13.23
N VAL A 244 -25.46 -24.76 -12.64
CA VAL A 244 -25.00 -24.65 -11.24
C VAL A 244 -24.14 -23.42 -11.05
N SER A 245 -23.21 -23.12 -11.96
CA SER A 245 -22.35 -21.93 -11.89
C SER A 245 -23.17 -20.65 -11.95
N ALA A 246 -24.17 -20.56 -12.82
CA ALA A 246 -25.09 -19.41 -12.87
C ALA A 246 -25.82 -19.19 -11.54
N GLN A 247 -26.28 -20.27 -10.90
CA GLN A 247 -26.92 -20.20 -9.59
C GLN A 247 -25.93 -19.74 -8.51
N ILE A 248 -24.70 -20.25 -8.52
CA ILE A 248 -23.64 -19.83 -7.59
C ILE A 248 -23.38 -18.33 -7.74
N ILE A 249 -23.17 -17.82 -8.98
CA ILE A 249 -22.94 -16.40 -9.24
C ILE A 249 -24.05 -15.53 -8.64
N ASN A 250 -25.31 -15.87 -8.90
CA ASN A 250 -26.47 -15.15 -8.37
C ASN A 250 -26.52 -15.17 -6.83
N ASN A 251 -26.29 -16.34 -6.23
CA ASN A 251 -26.34 -16.50 -4.79
C ASN A 251 -25.19 -15.77 -4.09
N LEU A 252 -23.99 -15.69 -4.69
CA LEU A 252 -22.85 -14.95 -4.14
C LEU A 252 -23.17 -13.45 -3.98
N GLN A 253 -24.02 -12.85 -4.85
CA GLN A 253 -24.41 -11.44 -4.72
C GLN A 253 -25.20 -11.15 -3.43
N THR A 254 -25.78 -12.17 -2.79
CA THR A 254 -26.46 -12.02 -1.51
C THR A 254 -25.49 -11.75 -0.35
N ILE A 255 -24.22 -12.04 -0.50
CA ILE A 255 -23.24 -11.81 0.56
C ILE A 255 -23.18 -10.33 0.92
N VAL A 256 -22.94 -9.46 -0.06
CA VAL A 256 -22.86 -8.01 0.16
C VAL A 256 -24.20 -7.46 0.59
N SER A 257 -25.30 -7.86 -0.09
CA SER A 257 -26.61 -7.26 0.14
C SER A 257 -27.34 -7.79 1.39
N ARG A 258 -26.93 -8.91 2.00
CA ARG A 258 -27.65 -9.57 3.10
C ARG A 258 -26.79 -9.99 4.29
N ASN A 259 -25.45 -9.96 4.18
CA ASN A 259 -24.57 -10.38 5.26
C ASN A 259 -23.66 -9.26 5.77
N LEU A 260 -23.34 -8.25 4.94
CA LEU A 260 -22.53 -7.10 5.37
C LEU A 260 -23.40 -5.97 5.91
N ASN A 261 -22.88 -5.23 6.90
CA ASN A 261 -23.43 -3.96 7.31
C ASN A 261 -22.96 -2.86 6.35
N VAL A 262 -23.69 -2.69 5.25
CA VAL A 262 -23.34 -1.72 4.17
C VAL A 262 -23.35 -0.26 4.61
N THR A 263 -23.84 0.04 5.83
CA THR A 263 -23.78 1.40 6.39
C THR A 263 -22.44 1.71 7.07
N GLU A 264 -21.66 0.69 7.38
CA GLU A 264 -20.35 0.82 8.04
C GLU A 264 -19.20 0.58 7.08
N ASN A 265 -19.28 -0.52 6.32
CA ASN A 265 -18.17 -0.96 5.46
C ASN A 265 -18.66 -1.39 4.08
N ALA A 266 -17.82 -1.20 3.08
CA ALA A 266 -18.01 -1.74 1.75
C ALA A 266 -17.37 -3.12 1.62
N GLY A 267 -18.01 -4.00 0.85
CA GLY A 267 -17.44 -5.26 0.41
C GLY A 267 -17.79 -5.51 -1.06
N ILE A 268 -16.94 -6.24 -1.76
CA ILE A 268 -17.10 -6.55 -3.17
C ILE A 268 -16.89 -8.05 -3.38
N VAL A 269 -17.78 -8.67 -4.16
CA VAL A 269 -17.62 -10.04 -4.66
C VAL A 269 -17.91 -10.02 -6.15
N THR A 270 -16.88 -10.21 -6.96
CA THR A 270 -16.99 -10.16 -8.41
C THR A 270 -16.51 -11.47 -9.02
N ILE A 271 -17.28 -12.04 -9.94
CA ILE A 271 -16.82 -13.05 -10.88
C ILE A 271 -16.44 -12.32 -12.17
N GLY A 272 -15.16 -12.27 -12.47
CA GLY A 272 -14.59 -11.56 -13.62
C GLY A 272 -14.53 -12.41 -14.88
N SER A 273 -14.44 -13.74 -14.74
CA SER A 273 -14.46 -14.66 -15.88
C SER A 273 -15.14 -15.98 -15.54
N ILE A 274 -15.75 -16.60 -16.57
CA ILE A 274 -16.34 -17.93 -16.52
C ILE A 274 -16.04 -18.68 -17.80
N HIS A 275 -15.55 -19.90 -17.69
CA HIS A 275 -15.14 -20.73 -18.80
C HIS A 275 -15.67 -22.16 -18.65
N GLY A 276 -16.36 -22.67 -19.67
CA GLY A 276 -16.88 -24.03 -19.68
C GLY A 276 -17.63 -24.36 -20.99
N GLY A 277 -17.54 -25.60 -21.38
CA GLY A 277 -18.14 -26.08 -22.62
C GLY A 277 -17.35 -25.69 -23.88
N VAL A 278 -17.54 -26.48 -24.93
CA VAL A 278 -16.87 -26.29 -26.24
C VAL A 278 -17.86 -26.34 -27.40
N ARG A 279 -19.09 -26.83 -27.19
CA ARG A 279 -20.08 -27.01 -28.23
C ARG A 279 -21.51 -26.95 -27.68
N SER A 280 -22.43 -26.37 -28.43
CA SER A 280 -23.82 -26.10 -28.01
C SER A 280 -24.65 -27.32 -27.63
N ASN A 281 -24.31 -28.50 -28.14
CA ASN A 281 -25.06 -29.75 -27.89
C ASN A 281 -24.36 -30.70 -26.90
N ILE A 282 -23.37 -30.18 -26.11
CA ILE A 282 -22.65 -30.95 -25.10
C ILE A 282 -22.72 -30.19 -23.77
N ILE A 283 -23.30 -30.80 -22.74
CA ILE A 283 -23.15 -30.34 -21.36
C ILE A 283 -21.72 -30.71 -20.93
N PRO A 284 -20.90 -29.74 -20.46
CA PRO A 284 -19.51 -30.02 -20.09
C PRO A 284 -19.39 -30.78 -18.79
N GLU A 285 -18.17 -31.28 -18.50
CA GLU A 285 -17.85 -31.93 -17.23
C GLU A 285 -17.59 -30.93 -16.12
N GLU A 286 -17.01 -29.75 -16.45
CA GLU A 286 -16.70 -28.72 -15.48
C GLU A 286 -16.85 -27.30 -16.04
N VAL A 287 -16.98 -26.33 -15.11
CA VAL A 287 -16.93 -24.90 -15.37
C VAL A 287 -16.00 -24.24 -14.36
N GLU A 288 -15.08 -23.42 -14.86
CA GLU A 288 -14.18 -22.62 -14.06
C GLU A 288 -14.69 -21.18 -13.97
N MET A 289 -14.66 -20.60 -12.77
CA MET A 289 -14.92 -19.19 -12.50
C MET A 289 -13.73 -18.58 -11.77
N ILE A 290 -13.28 -17.38 -12.20
CA ILE A 290 -12.24 -16.60 -11.54
C ILE A 290 -12.84 -15.25 -11.15
N GLY A 291 -12.50 -14.77 -9.96
CA GLY A 291 -13.04 -13.53 -9.43
C GLY A 291 -12.18 -12.91 -8.36
N THR A 292 -12.69 -11.85 -7.75
CA THR A 292 -12.00 -11.12 -6.67
C THR A 292 -12.97 -10.80 -5.53
N ILE A 293 -12.42 -10.78 -4.32
CA ILE A 293 -13.08 -10.35 -3.09
C ILE A 293 -12.36 -9.12 -2.57
N ARG A 294 -13.11 -8.09 -2.13
CA ARG A 294 -12.60 -6.90 -1.47
C ARG A 294 -13.35 -6.66 -0.17
N ALA A 295 -12.64 -6.22 0.88
CA ALA A 295 -13.21 -5.85 2.16
C ALA A 295 -12.39 -4.73 2.80
N LEU A 296 -13.02 -3.90 3.65
CA LEU A 296 -12.38 -2.80 4.37
C LEU A 296 -12.07 -3.12 5.84
N THR A 297 -12.48 -4.31 6.29
CA THR A 297 -12.12 -4.85 7.62
C THR A 297 -11.74 -6.31 7.51
N VAL A 298 -10.91 -6.76 8.44
CA VAL A 298 -10.49 -8.17 8.54
C VAL A 298 -11.69 -9.07 8.86
N GLU A 299 -12.64 -8.57 9.63
CA GLU A 299 -13.86 -9.27 10.00
C GLU A 299 -14.75 -9.52 8.78
N ASP A 300 -14.98 -8.48 7.96
CA ASP A 300 -15.79 -8.59 6.73
C ASP A 300 -15.09 -9.47 5.70
N GLU A 301 -13.76 -9.37 5.57
CA GLU A 301 -12.98 -10.26 4.69
C GLU A 301 -13.20 -11.73 5.04
N LYS A 302 -13.03 -12.09 6.31
CA LYS A 302 -13.26 -13.46 6.80
C LYS A 302 -14.71 -13.91 6.59
N LEU A 303 -15.66 -13.02 6.86
CA LEU A 303 -17.09 -13.30 6.66
C LEU A 303 -17.36 -13.59 5.18
N ILE A 304 -16.93 -12.72 4.26
CA ILE A 304 -17.14 -12.88 2.81
C ILE A 304 -16.55 -14.21 2.34
N ILE A 305 -15.28 -14.49 2.67
CA ILE A 305 -14.60 -15.73 2.26
C ILE A 305 -15.35 -16.97 2.77
N SER A 306 -15.78 -16.95 4.04
CA SER A 306 -16.55 -18.02 4.64
C SER A 306 -17.88 -18.25 3.90
N ARG A 307 -18.59 -17.15 3.59
CA ARG A 307 -19.88 -17.21 2.88
C ARG A 307 -19.71 -17.67 1.43
N VAL A 308 -18.68 -17.21 0.73
CA VAL A 308 -18.37 -17.71 -0.63
C VAL A 308 -18.21 -19.22 -0.63
N ARG A 309 -17.41 -19.75 0.29
CA ARG A 309 -17.20 -21.20 0.42
C ARG A 309 -18.51 -21.92 0.72
N GLN A 310 -19.29 -21.44 1.67
CA GLN A 310 -20.55 -22.05 2.08
C GLN A 310 -21.58 -22.05 0.94
N ILE A 311 -21.81 -20.89 0.31
CA ILE A 311 -22.81 -20.72 -0.75
C ILE A 311 -22.44 -21.58 -1.95
N ALA A 312 -21.21 -21.51 -2.44
CA ALA A 312 -20.79 -22.29 -3.61
C ALA A 312 -20.93 -23.79 -3.35
N THR A 313 -20.48 -24.27 -2.18
CA THR A 313 -20.58 -25.70 -1.82
C THR A 313 -22.04 -26.16 -1.73
N LYS A 314 -22.87 -25.41 -1.00
CA LYS A 314 -24.28 -25.84 -0.78
C LYS A 314 -25.13 -25.75 -2.05
N THR A 315 -24.89 -24.76 -2.92
CA THR A 315 -25.54 -24.66 -4.23
C THR A 315 -25.17 -25.84 -5.13
N ALA A 316 -23.88 -26.21 -5.17
CA ALA A 316 -23.44 -27.36 -5.95
C ALA A 316 -24.00 -28.69 -5.40
N GLU A 317 -23.93 -28.92 -4.09
CA GLU A 317 -24.49 -30.11 -3.43
C GLU A 317 -25.98 -30.28 -3.72
N ALA A 318 -26.78 -29.21 -3.67
CA ALA A 318 -28.21 -29.23 -3.96
C ALA A 318 -28.54 -29.70 -5.38
N ALA A 319 -27.63 -29.50 -6.33
CA ALA A 319 -27.74 -29.92 -7.72
C ALA A 319 -27.04 -31.27 -8.02
N GLY A 320 -26.43 -31.92 -7.03
CA GLY A 320 -25.61 -33.13 -7.22
C GLY A 320 -24.25 -32.90 -7.82
N ALA A 321 -23.78 -31.63 -7.88
CA ALA A 321 -22.44 -31.24 -8.31
C ALA A 321 -21.47 -31.15 -7.13
N THR A 322 -20.18 -30.97 -7.44
CA THR A 322 -19.13 -30.65 -6.46
C THR A 322 -18.38 -29.40 -6.86
N VAL A 323 -17.66 -28.77 -5.91
CA VAL A 323 -16.82 -27.59 -6.18
C VAL A 323 -15.44 -27.73 -5.59
N VAL A 324 -14.46 -27.17 -6.29
CA VAL A 324 -13.11 -26.90 -5.77
C VAL A 324 -12.95 -25.39 -5.66
N ILE A 325 -12.59 -24.89 -4.47
CA ILE A 325 -12.56 -23.44 -4.17
C ILE A 325 -11.17 -23.09 -3.63
N ASN A 326 -10.43 -22.27 -4.37
CA ASN A 326 -9.15 -21.71 -3.98
C ASN A 326 -9.34 -20.21 -3.68
N ILE A 327 -9.09 -19.80 -2.43
CA ILE A 327 -9.11 -18.42 -1.95
C ILE A 327 -8.05 -18.31 -0.85
N PRO A 328 -6.98 -17.51 -1.00
CA PRO A 328 -6.62 -16.80 -2.23
C PRO A 328 -6.19 -17.78 -3.34
N PHE A 329 -6.28 -17.38 -4.60
CA PHE A 329 -5.83 -18.16 -5.75
C PHE A 329 -4.45 -17.73 -6.23
N GLU A 330 -4.26 -16.47 -6.59
CA GLU A 330 -2.99 -15.89 -7.04
C GLU A 330 -2.55 -14.72 -6.14
N SER A 331 -3.44 -13.79 -5.83
CA SER A 331 -3.13 -12.58 -5.08
C SER A 331 -3.89 -12.52 -3.76
N HIS A 332 -3.18 -12.06 -2.73
CA HIS A 332 -3.75 -11.69 -1.44
C HIS A 332 -3.00 -10.49 -0.87
N TYR A 333 -3.72 -9.39 -0.63
CA TYR A 333 -3.23 -8.28 0.20
C TYR A 333 -4.21 -8.08 1.36
N PRO A 334 -3.73 -7.96 2.61
CA PRO A 334 -4.57 -7.60 3.74
C PRO A 334 -5.20 -6.22 3.57
N VAL A 335 -6.16 -5.88 4.42
CA VAL A 335 -6.69 -4.52 4.51
C VAL A 335 -5.56 -3.55 4.86
N THR A 336 -5.38 -2.48 4.08
CA THR A 336 -4.53 -1.35 4.49
C THR A 336 -5.23 -0.62 5.62
N TYR A 337 -4.79 -0.91 6.84
CA TYR A 337 -5.46 -0.51 8.06
C TYR A 337 -4.62 0.48 8.85
N ASN A 338 -4.99 1.75 8.82
CA ASN A 338 -4.37 2.77 9.64
C ASN A 338 -4.82 2.61 11.10
N ASP A 339 -3.86 2.33 11.99
CA ASP A 339 -4.14 2.22 13.42
C ASP A 339 -4.82 3.49 13.95
N PRO A 340 -6.04 3.40 14.51
CA PRO A 340 -6.79 4.58 14.92
C PRO A 340 -6.11 5.38 16.02
N ALA A 341 -5.40 4.72 16.94
CA ALA A 341 -4.70 5.41 18.03
C ALA A 341 -3.46 6.13 17.51
N LEU A 342 -2.70 5.50 16.61
CA LEU A 342 -1.57 6.12 15.93
C LEU A 342 -2.05 7.28 15.05
N THR A 343 -3.12 7.09 14.28
CA THR A 343 -3.69 8.15 13.42
C THR A 343 -4.12 9.36 14.24
N ALA A 344 -4.87 9.15 15.32
CA ALA A 344 -5.30 10.24 16.22
C ALA A 344 -4.10 10.97 16.85
N ARG A 345 -3.06 10.23 17.21
CA ARG A 345 -1.82 10.80 17.77
C ARG A 345 -1.06 11.63 16.74
N MET A 346 -1.02 11.20 15.47
CA MET A 346 -0.22 11.82 14.40
C MET A 346 -1.00 12.87 13.59
N LEU A 347 -2.32 12.93 13.71
CA LEU A 347 -3.13 13.94 13.01
C LEU A 347 -2.69 15.39 13.29
N PRO A 348 -2.41 15.82 14.53
CA PRO A 348 -1.87 17.15 14.77
C PRO A 348 -0.55 17.43 14.06
N THR A 349 0.28 16.42 13.83
CA THR A 349 1.53 16.54 13.07
C THR A 349 1.27 16.80 11.59
N LEU A 350 0.34 16.07 10.97
CA LEU A 350 -0.09 16.31 9.59
C LEU A 350 -0.68 17.72 9.44
N GLN A 351 -1.55 18.14 10.37
CA GLN A 351 -2.18 19.46 10.37
C GLN A 351 -1.17 20.61 10.52
N ARG A 352 -0.13 20.45 11.36
CA ARG A 352 0.94 21.43 11.46
C ARG A 352 1.81 21.48 10.22
N THR A 353 1.94 20.36 9.51
CA THR A 353 2.79 20.26 8.32
C THR A 353 2.11 20.80 7.06
N ALA A 354 0.86 20.43 6.81
CA ALA A 354 0.12 20.79 5.59
C ALA A 354 -0.86 21.96 5.78
N GLY A 355 -1.24 22.30 7.03
CA GLY A 355 -2.36 23.15 7.38
C GLY A 355 -3.60 22.32 7.73
N VAL A 356 -4.42 22.82 8.64
CA VAL A 356 -5.65 22.15 9.09
C VAL A 356 -6.61 21.94 7.92
N GLU A 357 -6.79 22.97 7.09
CA GLU A 357 -7.65 22.99 5.91
C GLU A 357 -7.18 22.06 4.77
N ASN A 358 -5.88 21.75 4.75
CA ASN A 358 -5.26 20.89 3.75
C ASN A 358 -5.09 19.44 4.23
N THR A 359 -5.47 19.14 5.47
CA THR A 359 -5.42 17.80 6.06
C THR A 359 -6.83 17.23 6.12
N VAL A 360 -7.20 16.45 5.11
CA VAL A 360 -8.60 16.09 4.83
C VAL A 360 -8.87 14.63 5.17
N LEU A 361 -9.96 14.36 5.88
CA LEU A 361 -10.46 13.00 6.08
C LEU A 361 -11.05 12.48 4.76
N ALA A 362 -10.50 11.38 4.23
CA ALA A 362 -10.95 10.77 2.98
C ALA A 362 -11.95 9.61 3.22
N PRO A 363 -12.83 9.31 2.25
CA PRO A 363 -13.52 8.03 2.21
C PRO A 363 -12.51 6.88 2.03
N PRO A 364 -12.91 5.62 2.34
CA PRO A 364 -12.06 4.48 2.03
C PRO A 364 -12.06 4.21 0.52
N GLU A 365 -10.99 3.55 0.05
CA GLU A 365 -10.85 3.13 -1.34
C GLU A 365 -10.97 1.62 -1.49
N THR A 366 -11.46 1.17 -2.65
CA THR A 366 -11.57 -0.26 -2.95
C THR A 366 -10.34 -0.83 -3.68
N GLY A 367 -9.36 0.02 -3.99
CA GLY A 367 -8.00 -0.38 -4.34
C GLY A 367 -7.34 -1.13 -3.18
N SER A 368 -6.27 -1.84 -3.46
CA SER A 368 -5.47 -2.56 -2.46
C SER A 368 -4.02 -2.10 -2.52
N GLU A 369 -3.31 -2.23 -1.40
CA GLU A 369 -1.94 -1.77 -1.20
C GLU A 369 -1.22 -2.75 -0.27
N ASP A 370 -0.06 -3.26 -0.69
CA ASP A 370 0.67 -4.28 0.06
C ASP A 370 1.46 -3.73 1.27
N PHE A 371 1.49 -2.41 1.46
CA PHE A 371 1.92 -1.78 2.73
C PHE A 371 1.22 -2.39 3.95
N SER A 372 0.03 -2.93 3.74
CA SER A 372 -0.76 -3.67 4.72
C SER A 372 0.02 -4.79 5.42
N PHE A 373 0.94 -5.48 4.74
CA PHE A 373 1.78 -6.50 5.38
C PHE A 373 2.73 -5.94 6.45
N PHE A 374 3.22 -4.71 6.27
CA PHE A 374 4.00 -4.04 7.31
C PHE A 374 3.10 -3.63 8.49
N GLN A 375 1.85 -3.21 8.19
CA GLN A 375 0.87 -2.83 9.22
C GLN A 375 0.40 -4.03 10.07
N GLU A 376 0.47 -5.25 9.55
CA GLU A 376 0.27 -6.47 10.37
C GLU A 376 1.37 -6.69 11.42
N LYS A 377 2.54 -6.06 11.29
CA LYS A 377 3.71 -6.24 12.18
C LYS A 377 3.91 -5.10 13.17
N ALA A 378 3.42 -3.91 12.84
CA ALA A 378 3.51 -2.73 13.69
C ALA A 378 2.35 -1.77 13.38
N PRO A 379 1.89 -0.95 14.35
CA PRO A 379 0.95 0.12 14.05
C PRO A 379 1.44 0.97 12.88
N GLY A 380 0.58 1.17 11.88
CA GLY A 380 0.94 1.91 10.68
C GLY A 380 0.00 3.06 10.38
N LEU A 381 0.52 4.06 9.67
CA LEU A 381 -0.25 5.16 9.10
C LEU A 381 0.18 5.39 7.66
N TYR A 382 -0.74 5.19 6.74
CA TYR A 382 -0.61 5.42 5.31
C TYR A 382 -1.49 6.60 4.92
N VAL A 383 -0.92 7.60 4.23
CA VAL A 383 -1.61 8.83 3.85
C VAL A 383 -1.48 9.08 2.36
N PHE A 384 -2.38 9.87 1.77
CA PHE A 384 -2.26 10.26 0.37
C PHE A 384 -1.80 11.71 0.26
N LEU A 385 -0.85 11.95 -0.65
CA LEU A 385 -0.24 13.25 -0.93
C LEU A 385 -0.77 13.78 -2.26
N GLY A 386 -1.23 15.02 -2.30
CA GLY A 386 -1.73 15.63 -3.53
C GLY A 386 -0.68 15.80 -4.61
N GLY A 387 -1.00 15.31 -5.82
CA GLY A 387 -0.19 15.39 -7.04
C GLY A 387 -0.89 16.10 -8.21
N SER A 388 -2.15 16.52 -8.05
CA SER A 388 -2.88 17.30 -9.07
C SER A 388 -2.47 18.77 -9.03
N PRO A 389 -2.25 19.44 -10.19
CA PRO A 389 -1.93 20.87 -10.23
C PRO A 389 -2.98 21.73 -9.55
N LYS A 390 -2.53 22.74 -8.81
CA LYS A 390 -3.42 23.70 -8.15
C LYS A 390 -4.35 24.40 -9.14
N GLY A 391 -5.61 24.56 -8.74
CA GLY A 391 -6.63 25.26 -9.53
C GLY A 391 -7.17 24.45 -10.70
N LYS A 392 -6.80 23.17 -10.84
CA LYS A 392 -7.44 22.23 -11.74
C LYS A 392 -8.53 21.47 -11.01
N ILE A 393 -9.52 20.97 -11.76
CA ILE A 393 -10.51 20.04 -11.20
C ILE A 393 -9.79 18.69 -11.02
N ALA A 394 -9.47 18.34 -9.79
CA ALA A 394 -8.60 17.22 -9.49
C ALA A 394 -9.16 15.89 -10.04
N LYS A 395 -10.46 15.62 -9.87
CA LYS A 395 -11.14 14.43 -10.39
C LYS A 395 -11.12 14.28 -11.93
N ASP A 396 -10.84 15.36 -12.66
CA ASP A 396 -10.76 15.35 -14.12
C ASP A 396 -9.31 15.13 -14.60
N GLN A 397 -8.34 15.04 -13.68
CA GLN A 397 -6.97 14.68 -14.03
C GLN A 397 -6.86 13.18 -14.33
N PRO A 398 -5.92 12.79 -15.18
CA PRO A 398 -5.69 11.39 -15.50
C PRO A 398 -5.45 10.56 -14.22
N SER A 399 -6.18 9.47 -14.09
CA SER A 399 -6.04 8.56 -12.95
C SER A 399 -4.75 7.74 -13.05
N HIS A 400 -4.39 7.10 -11.93
CA HIS A 400 -3.33 6.10 -11.88
C HIS A 400 -3.55 4.99 -12.92
N HIS A 401 -2.49 4.30 -13.32
CA HIS A 401 -2.46 3.18 -14.26
C HIS A 401 -2.91 3.55 -15.69
N THR A 402 -2.90 4.85 -16.03
CA THR A 402 -3.26 5.31 -17.38
C THR A 402 -2.06 5.88 -18.13
N PRO A 403 -2.07 5.82 -19.49
CA PRO A 403 -0.99 6.36 -20.32
C PRO A 403 -0.75 7.87 -20.20
N ASP A 404 -1.73 8.60 -19.68
CA ASP A 404 -1.70 10.06 -19.54
C ASP A 404 -1.46 10.50 -18.08
N PHE A 405 -1.15 9.55 -17.18
CA PHE A 405 -0.85 9.82 -15.78
C PHE A 405 0.21 10.93 -15.63
N PHE A 406 -0.06 11.87 -14.74
CA PHE A 406 0.80 13.03 -14.52
C PHE A 406 0.76 13.46 -13.04
N ILE A 407 1.91 13.90 -12.53
CA ILE A 407 2.07 14.44 -11.18
C ILE A 407 2.73 15.82 -11.23
N ASP A 408 2.13 16.78 -10.55
CA ASP A 408 2.75 18.09 -10.26
C ASP A 408 3.81 17.93 -9.16
N GLU A 409 5.06 18.20 -9.51
CA GLU A 409 6.21 18.00 -8.63
C GLU A 409 6.29 19.00 -7.46
N SER A 410 5.51 20.10 -7.51
CA SER A 410 5.51 21.11 -6.44
C SER A 410 5.02 20.60 -5.08
N GLY A 411 4.36 19.42 -5.06
CA GLY A 411 3.91 18.75 -3.84
C GLY A 411 4.96 17.88 -3.15
N LEU A 412 6.07 17.52 -3.81
CA LEU A 412 7.00 16.51 -3.31
C LEU A 412 7.68 16.92 -2.00
N THR A 413 8.03 18.18 -1.86
CA THR A 413 8.64 18.72 -0.62
C THR A 413 7.70 18.61 0.58
N LEU A 414 6.37 18.71 0.39
CA LEU A 414 5.40 18.45 1.44
C LEU A 414 5.46 17.00 1.92
N GLY A 415 5.61 16.05 1.01
CA GLY A 415 5.79 14.64 1.34
C GLY A 415 7.04 14.39 2.19
N VAL A 416 8.17 15.02 1.82
CA VAL A 416 9.41 14.97 2.61
C VAL A 416 9.17 15.51 4.03
N LYS A 417 8.57 16.70 4.16
CA LYS A 417 8.25 17.32 5.46
C LYS A 417 7.32 16.44 6.30
N ALA A 418 6.31 15.84 5.67
CA ALA A 418 5.32 15.00 6.35
C ALA A 418 5.98 13.77 6.99
N LEU A 419 6.76 13.01 6.23
CA LEU A 419 7.42 11.81 6.75
C LEU A 419 8.46 12.14 7.83
N ILE A 420 9.21 13.23 7.68
CA ILE A 420 10.17 13.68 8.71
C ILE A 420 9.44 14.06 9.99
N ASN A 421 8.39 14.89 9.90
CA ASN A 421 7.66 15.38 11.07
C ASN A 421 6.92 14.23 11.78
N LEU A 422 6.29 13.30 11.04
CA LEU A 422 5.69 12.09 11.61
C LEU A 422 6.73 11.28 12.40
N THR A 423 7.93 11.10 11.83
CA THR A 423 9.03 10.37 12.47
C THR A 423 9.46 11.06 13.77
N LEU A 424 9.79 12.34 13.71
CA LEU A 424 10.32 13.07 14.85
C LEU A 424 9.29 13.25 15.96
N ASP A 425 8.02 13.53 15.63
CA ASP A 425 6.95 13.66 16.61
C ASP A 425 6.62 12.31 17.26
N TYR A 426 6.58 11.21 16.47
CA TYR A 426 6.42 9.89 17.06
C TYR A 426 7.51 9.58 18.08
N MET A 427 8.76 9.91 17.77
CA MET A 427 9.93 9.68 18.64
C MET A 427 10.01 10.65 19.82
N SER A 428 9.38 11.83 19.76
CA SER A 428 9.43 12.85 20.81
C SER A 428 8.52 12.53 22.00
N VAL A 429 7.37 11.89 21.76
CA VAL A 429 6.41 11.55 22.80
C VAL A 429 6.93 10.32 23.55
N GLN A 430 7.20 10.47 24.84
CA GLN A 430 7.56 9.33 25.69
C GLN A 430 6.43 8.30 25.65
N THR A 431 6.69 7.16 25.04
CA THR A 431 5.83 5.98 25.21
C THR A 431 5.99 5.57 26.68
N PRO A 432 4.90 5.39 27.46
CA PRO A 432 5.03 4.80 28.78
C PRO A 432 5.71 3.44 28.62
N VAL A 433 6.87 3.28 29.24
CA VAL A 433 7.53 1.96 29.32
C VAL A 433 6.52 1.03 30.00
N LYS A 434 5.93 0.11 29.23
CA LYS A 434 5.19 -1.01 29.85
C LYS A 434 6.19 -1.76 30.71
N LYS A 435 6.02 -1.62 32.05
CA LYS A 435 6.68 -2.45 33.04
C LYS A 435 6.17 -3.88 32.97
#